data_b2e89806433863eb22cf6256f4c7211e
#
_entry.id   b2e89806433863eb22cf6256f4c7211e
#
_cell.length_a   1.000
_cell.length_b   1.000
_cell.length_c   1.000
_cell.angle_alpha   90.00
_cell.angle_beta   90.00
_cell.angle_gamma   90.00
#
_symmetry.space_group_name_H-M   'P 1'
#
loop_
_entity.id
_entity.type
_entity.pdbx_description
1 polymer ?
#
loop_
_entity_poly.entity_id
_entity_poly.type
_entity_poly.pdbx_seq_one_letter_code
_entity_poly.pdbx_strand_id
1 'polypeptide(L)'
;SNAIATYFANVASRDYITQLFHAGWIHTPNANVRFRGAYGPVAFMPESDLWTSASLGYSQAVAHYAEGPDDPGYQTYRCEQCGLTGNKPMSTLAEAEFLKRLVSGEREPLTQLPGFDNSDLTMLLYAPGHSSTAGNVGGMMSGIGLMLARSIATALAPNDNREPNVVLDELTSGKWRLFQKIGAGPSETRQQGETVLLAHVCLPNVQGGREFTLAVQSEVPGNNDAAVGRAAKAMQATLNASMAQLLAH
;
A
#
# COMPACT_ATOMS: atom_id res chain seq x y z
N SER A 1 5.77 11.45 -1.07
CA SER A 1 6.48 11.78 -2.32
C SER A 1 7.33 10.60 -2.76
N ASN A 2 7.34 10.31 -4.08
CA ASN A 2 8.16 9.22 -4.64
C ASN A 2 9.66 9.46 -4.40
N ALA A 3 10.12 10.71 -4.44
CA ALA A 3 11.50 11.06 -4.17
C ALA A 3 11.93 10.67 -2.75
N ILE A 4 11.10 10.95 -1.74
CA ILE A 4 11.38 10.56 -0.35
C ILE A 4 11.39 9.04 -0.20
N ALA A 5 10.43 8.35 -0.80
CA ALA A 5 10.40 6.88 -0.77
C ALA A 5 11.64 6.26 -1.44
N THR A 6 12.09 6.83 -2.55
CA THR A 6 13.34 6.42 -3.23
C THR A 6 14.56 6.66 -2.33
N TYR A 7 14.63 7.82 -1.68
CA TYR A 7 15.72 8.13 -0.76
C TYR A 7 15.80 7.10 0.38
N PHE A 8 14.70 6.82 1.06
CA PHE A 8 14.71 5.82 2.15
C PHE A 8 15.01 4.40 1.65
N ALA A 9 14.55 4.02 0.47
CA ALA A 9 14.91 2.75 -0.12
C ALA A 9 16.41 2.64 -0.41
N ASN A 10 17.05 3.74 -0.80
CA ASN A 10 18.50 3.79 -1.01
C ASN A 10 19.28 3.78 0.31
N VAL A 11 18.77 4.46 1.36
CA VAL A 11 19.36 4.40 2.73
C VAL A 11 19.32 2.97 3.27
N ALA A 12 18.17 2.28 3.18
CA ALA A 12 18.01 0.90 3.64
C ALA A 12 18.79 -0.12 2.78
N SER A 13 19.07 0.22 1.56
CA SER A 13 19.51 -0.59 0.44
C SER A 13 18.45 -1.55 -0.11
N ARG A 14 18.45 -1.70 -1.42
CA ARG A 14 17.51 -2.58 -2.14
C ARG A 14 17.73 -4.05 -1.82
N ASP A 15 18.98 -4.44 -1.61
CA ASP A 15 19.33 -5.80 -1.24
C ASP A 15 18.86 -6.15 0.18
N TYR A 16 19.01 -5.23 1.11
CA TYR A 16 18.49 -5.41 2.47
C TYR A 16 16.98 -5.61 2.48
N ILE A 17 16.23 -4.76 1.77
CA ILE A 17 14.76 -4.89 1.66
C ILE A 17 14.38 -6.23 1.01
N THR A 18 15.11 -6.66 -0.04
CA THR A 18 14.92 -7.97 -0.67
C THR A 18 15.17 -9.12 0.30
N GLN A 19 16.23 -9.01 1.12
CA GLN A 19 16.53 -10.03 2.15
C GLN A 19 15.44 -10.11 3.22
N LEU A 20 14.84 -8.99 3.64
CA LEU A 20 13.68 -9.00 4.53
C LEU A 20 12.51 -9.78 3.94
N PHE A 21 12.25 -9.62 2.65
CA PHE A 21 11.21 -10.38 1.96
C PHE A 21 11.51 -11.89 1.94
N HIS A 22 12.75 -12.26 1.66
CA HIS A 22 13.17 -13.67 1.66
C HIS A 22 13.23 -14.27 3.07
N ALA A 23 13.47 -13.47 4.11
CA ALA A 23 13.46 -13.91 5.50
C ALA A 23 12.05 -14.17 6.07
N GLY A 24 11.01 -14.05 5.24
CA GLY A 24 9.65 -14.38 5.61
C GLY A 24 8.79 -13.20 6.06
N TRP A 25 9.28 -11.99 5.91
CA TRP A 25 8.51 -10.77 6.19
C TRP A 25 7.32 -10.61 5.26
N ILE A 26 7.49 -11.01 4.02
CA ILE A 26 6.39 -11.19 3.08
C ILE A 26 6.26 -12.69 2.86
N HIS A 27 5.22 -13.28 3.40
CA HIS A 27 4.91 -14.69 3.20
C HIS A 27 4.38 -14.89 1.79
N THR A 28 5.28 -14.80 0.84
CA THR A 28 4.94 -15.05 -0.56
C THR A 28 5.42 -16.43 -0.94
N PRO A 29 4.63 -17.22 -1.67
CA PRO A 29 5.10 -18.47 -2.25
C PRO A 29 6.24 -18.27 -3.27
N ASN A 30 6.53 -17.03 -3.64
CA ASN A 30 7.51 -16.65 -4.64
C ASN A 30 8.73 -15.99 -3.99
N ALA A 31 9.66 -16.80 -3.48
CA ALA A 31 10.94 -16.34 -2.92
C ALA A 31 11.84 -15.57 -3.94
N ASN A 32 11.43 -15.53 -5.21
CA ASN A 32 12.16 -14.84 -6.28
C ASN A 32 11.79 -13.35 -6.41
N VAL A 33 10.80 -12.86 -5.66
CA VAL A 33 10.45 -11.44 -5.66
C VAL A 33 11.61 -10.64 -5.09
N ARG A 34 12.04 -9.61 -5.83
CA ARG A 34 13.08 -8.69 -5.43
C ARG A 34 12.53 -7.27 -5.37
N PHE A 35 12.91 -6.54 -4.35
CA PHE A 35 12.65 -5.12 -4.32
C PHE A 35 13.57 -4.42 -5.32
N ARG A 36 12.99 -3.88 -6.39
CA ARG A 36 13.73 -3.20 -7.46
C ARG A 36 13.89 -1.70 -7.21
N GLY A 37 13.22 -1.18 -6.21
CA GLY A 37 13.26 0.21 -5.81
C GLY A 37 12.00 1.00 -6.18
N ALA A 38 11.90 2.19 -5.63
CA ALA A 38 10.90 3.17 -6.02
C ALA A 38 11.41 3.94 -7.25
N TYR A 39 10.51 4.54 -8.01
CA TYR A 39 10.88 5.53 -9.01
C TYR A 39 10.37 6.90 -8.57
N GLY A 40 11.07 7.85 -9.00
CA GLY A 40 10.82 9.25 -8.80
C GLY A 40 12.02 9.97 -9.30
N PRO A 41 11.91 11.23 -9.60
CA PRO A 41 13.05 11.97 -10.10
C PRO A 41 14.21 11.83 -9.11
N VAL A 42 15.36 11.54 -9.62
CA VAL A 42 16.66 11.66 -8.93
C VAL A 42 16.88 13.08 -8.41
N ALA A 43 15.93 13.97 -8.70
CA ALA A 43 15.90 15.37 -8.25
C ALA A 43 16.00 15.55 -6.72
N PHE A 44 15.80 14.50 -5.94
CA PHE A 44 16.12 14.53 -4.52
C PHE A 44 17.50 13.91 -4.27
N MET A 45 18.52 14.58 -4.78
CA MET A 45 19.89 14.31 -4.38
C MET A 45 20.17 15.15 -3.12
N PRO A 46 20.37 14.54 -1.95
CA PRO A 46 20.79 15.29 -0.78
C PRO A 46 22.18 15.91 -1.03
N GLU A 47 22.43 17.07 -0.44
CA GLU A 47 23.76 17.69 -0.51
C GLU A 47 24.85 16.80 0.11
N SER A 48 24.47 15.84 0.93
CA SER A 48 25.35 14.88 1.59
C SER A 48 24.98 13.47 1.22
N ASP A 49 25.96 12.68 0.84
CA ASP A 49 25.83 11.23 0.61
C ASP A 49 25.80 10.44 1.93
N LEU A 50 25.58 11.11 3.05
CA LEU A 50 25.54 10.50 4.36
C LEU A 50 24.14 10.64 4.99
N TRP A 51 23.59 9.53 5.40
CA TRP A 51 22.51 9.51 6.37
C TRP A 51 23.10 9.53 7.77
N THR A 52 22.67 10.49 8.59
CA THR A 52 23.15 10.63 9.98
C THR A 52 21.98 10.65 10.95
N SER A 53 22.12 9.96 12.07
CA SER A 53 21.22 10.05 13.22
C SER A 53 22.02 10.45 14.44
N ALA A 54 21.83 11.69 14.89
CA ALA A 54 22.53 12.21 16.07
C ALA A 54 22.10 11.47 17.36
N SER A 55 20.83 11.04 17.43
CA SER A 55 20.30 10.31 18.58
C SER A 55 20.85 8.89 18.72
N LEU A 56 21.21 8.27 17.61
CA LEU A 56 21.76 6.91 17.58
C LEU A 56 23.30 6.89 17.44
N GLY A 57 23.91 8.05 17.26
CA GLY A 57 25.35 8.14 16.98
C GLY A 57 25.76 7.42 15.69
N TYR A 58 24.88 7.36 14.71
CA TYR A 58 25.02 6.52 13.52
C TYR A 58 25.18 7.36 12.26
N SER A 59 26.06 6.92 11.39
CA SER A 59 26.26 7.51 10.06
C SER A 59 26.47 6.41 9.03
N GLN A 60 25.79 6.52 7.90
CA GLN A 60 25.86 5.56 6.79
C GLN A 60 25.93 6.28 5.45
N ALA A 61 26.78 5.79 4.57
CA ALA A 61 26.79 6.24 3.18
C ALA A 61 25.49 5.81 2.47
N VAL A 62 24.91 6.74 1.72
CA VAL A 62 23.69 6.50 0.94
C VAL A 62 24.09 6.13 -0.49
N ALA A 63 23.61 5.00 -0.97
CA ALA A 63 23.79 4.62 -2.35
C ALA A 63 22.93 5.50 -3.27
N HIS A 64 23.54 6.07 -4.30
CA HIS A 64 22.87 6.80 -5.37
C HIS A 64 22.84 5.92 -6.63
N TYR A 65 21.69 5.86 -7.26
CA TYR A 65 21.51 5.18 -8.53
C TYR A 65 21.14 6.21 -9.59
N ALA A 66 21.78 6.16 -10.72
CA ALA A 66 21.43 6.97 -11.86
C ALA A 66 19.99 6.68 -12.30
N GLU A 67 19.25 7.73 -12.65
CA GLU A 67 17.94 7.58 -13.25
C GLU A 67 18.09 7.09 -14.70
N GLY A 68 17.28 6.09 -15.06
CA GLY A 68 17.30 5.56 -16.42
C GLY A 68 17.76 4.10 -16.51
N PRO A 69 18.28 3.66 -17.68
CA PRO A 69 18.58 2.25 -17.93
C PRO A 69 19.55 1.61 -16.94
N ASP A 70 20.45 2.38 -16.38
CA ASP A 70 21.47 1.90 -15.44
C ASP A 70 20.94 1.80 -13.99
N ASP A 71 19.79 2.40 -13.69
CA ASP A 71 19.14 2.24 -12.39
C ASP A 71 18.47 0.87 -12.30
N PRO A 72 18.87 0.00 -11.36
CA PRO A 72 18.22 -1.29 -11.16
C PRO A 72 16.70 -1.20 -10.96
N GLY A 73 16.19 -0.08 -10.45
CA GLY A 73 14.75 0.17 -10.28
C GLY A 73 14.00 0.38 -11.61
N TYR A 74 14.68 0.76 -12.67
CA TYR A 74 14.11 0.96 -14.01
C TYR A 74 14.29 -0.24 -14.93
N GLN A 75 15.15 -1.19 -14.58
CA GLN A 75 15.35 -2.38 -15.41
C GLN A 75 14.10 -3.25 -15.37
N THR A 76 13.69 -3.71 -16.54
CA THR A 76 12.58 -4.65 -16.66
C THR A 76 12.91 -5.96 -15.94
N TYR A 77 12.05 -6.34 -15.03
CA TYR A 77 12.11 -7.64 -14.36
C TYR A 77 11.02 -8.54 -14.91
N ARG A 78 11.38 -9.79 -15.16
CA ARG A 78 10.44 -10.83 -15.55
C ARG A 78 10.67 -12.06 -14.70
N CYS A 79 9.61 -12.55 -14.09
CA CYS A 79 9.58 -13.84 -13.42
C CYS A 79 8.46 -14.67 -14.07
N GLU A 80 8.81 -15.58 -14.94
CA GLU A 80 7.84 -16.42 -15.67
C GLU A 80 7.09 -17.35 -14.71
N GLN A 81 7.78 -17.87 -13.69
CA GLN A 81 7.20 -18.78 -12.70
C GLN A 81 6.20 -18.08 -11.77
N CYS A 82 6.35 -16.78 -11.52
CA CYS A 82 5.45 -16.01 -10.67
C CYS A 82 4.49 -15.09 -11.44
N GLY A 83 4.59 -15.06 -12.77
CA GLY A 83 3.75 -14.22 -13.62
C GLY A 83 3.99 -12.71 -13.47
N LEU A 84 5.09 -12.30 -12.83
CA LEU A 84 5.38 -10.91 -12.55
C LEU A 84 6.32 -10.31 -13.59
N THR A 85 5.95 -9.14 -14.11
CA THR A 85 6.77 -8.35 -15.03
C THR A 85 6.77 -6.89 -14.61
N GLY A 86 7.83 -6.17 -14.96
CA GLY A 86 7.98 -4.74 -14.67
C GLY A 86 9.21 -4.47 -13.83
N ASN A 87 9.38 -3.22 -13.45
CA ASN A 87 10.54 -2.80 -12.66
C ASN A 87 10.33 -2.90 -11.13
N LYS A 88 9.10 -3.12 -10.67
CA LYS A 88 8.73 -3.26 -9.25
C LYS A 88 7.73 -4.39 -9.05
N PRO A 89 8.15 -5.64 -9.33
CA PRO A 89 7.23 -6.76 -9.28
C PRO A 89 6.89 -7.10 -7.83
N MET A 90 5.62 -6.95 -7.49
CA MET A 90 5.01 -7.40 -6.25
C MET A 90 3.67 -8.04 -6.57
N SER A 91 3.32 -9.11 -5.88
CA SER A 91 1.98 -9.67 -5.99
C SER A 91 1.04 -9.02 -4.99
N THR A 92 -0.25 -8.94 -5.31
CA THR A 92 -1.28 -8.46 -4.38
C THR A 92 -1.31 -9.31 -3.11
N LEU A 93 -1.10 -10.63 -3.21
CA LEU A 93 -1.00 -11.51 -2.06
C LEU A 93 0.17 -11.09 -1.14
N ALA A 94 1.35 -10.86 -1.69
CA ALA A 94 2.52 -10.46 -0.91
C ALA A 94 2.30 -9.13 -0.18
N GLU A 95 1.66 -8.17 -0.82
CA GLU A 95 1.37 -6.87 -0.20
C GLU A 95 0.31 -6.96 0.89
N ALA A 96 -0.76 -7.73 0.66
CA ALA A 96 -1.78 -7.96 1.68
C ALA A 96 -1.22 -8.70 2.90
N GLU A 97 -0.40 -9.72 2.70
CA GLU A 97 0.28 -10.44 3.78
C GLU A 97 1.28 -9.57 4.54
N PHE A 98 2.02 -8.72 3.85
CA PHE A 98 2.93 -7.77 4.51
C PHE A 98 2.15 -6.81 5.43
N LEU A 99 1.09 -6.20 4.92
CA LEU A 99 0.26 -5.29 5.72
C LEU A 99 -0.43 -6.03 6.88
N LYS A 100 -0.91 -7.27 6.64
CA LYS A 100 -1.49 -8.11 7.70
C LYS A 100 -0.48 -8.32 8.84
N ARG A 101 0.75 -8.71 8.52
CA ARG A 101 1.81 -8.91 9.51
C ARG A 101 2.10 -7.63 10.28
N LEU A 102 2.18 -6.50 9.58
CA LEU A 102 2.43 -5.22 10.18
C LEU A 102 1.35 -4.86 11.22
N VAL A 103 0.07 -5.06 10.91
CA VAL A 103 -1.05 -4.69 11.80
C VAL A 103 -1.38 -5.73 12.86
N SER A 104 -0.91 -6.97 12.72
CA SER A 104 -1.16 -8.04 13.68
C SER A 104 -0.02 -8.28 14.68
N GLY A 105 1.09 -7.56 14.58
CA GLY A 105 2.31 -7.81 15.35
C GLY A 105 2.13 -7.91 16.86
N GLU A 106 1.23 -7.13 17.47
CA GLU A 106 0.91 -7.25 18.89
C GLU A 106 0.22 -8.58 19.26
N ARG A 107 -0.64 -9.05 18.37
CA ARG A 107 -1.45 -10.27 18.61
C ARG A 107 -0.71 -11.53 18.16
N GLU A 108 0.19 -11.36 17.21
CA GLU A 108 0.97 -12.44 16.61
C GLU A 108 2.48 -12.10 16.68
N PRO A 109 3.16 -12.35 17.82
CA PRO A 109 4.55 -11.94 18.03
C PRO A 109 5.53 -12.39 16.94
N LEU A 110 5.23 -13.50 16.26
CA LEU A 110 6.05 -14.00 15.14
C LEU A 110 5.99 -13.08 13.89
N THR A 111 5.05 -12.17 13.85
CA THR A 111 4.91 -11.20 12.76
C THR A 111 5.38 -9.79 13.15
N GLN A 112 5.82 -9.61 14.40
CA GLN A 112 6.25 -8.31 14.89
C GLN A 112 7.56 -7.88 14.24
N LEU A 113 7.60 -6.66 13.73
CA LEU A 113 8.83 -6.03 13.26
C LEU A 113 9.75 -5.72 14.44
N PRO A 114 11.02 -6.15 14.41
CA PRO A 114 11.95 -5.81 15.48
C PRO A 114 12.08 -4.30 15.67
N GLY A 115 11.92 -3.83 16.90
CA GLY A 115 12.01 -2.42 17.25
C GLY A 115 10.82 -1.57 16.79
N PHE A 116 9.71 -2.18 16.37
CA PHE A 116 8.50 -1.51 15.93
C PHE A 116 7.34 -1.87 16.86
N ASP A 117 6.66 -0.88 17.38
CA ASP A 117 5.54 -1.05 18.31
C ASP A 117 4.22 -0.48 17.75
N ASN A 118 3.15 -0.58 18.53
CA ASN A 118 1.83 -0.08 18.14
C ASN A 118 1.76 1.43 18.01
N SER A 119 2.59 2.18 18.72
CA SER A 119 2.63 3.63 18.56
C SER A 119 3.25 4.00 17.23
N ASP A 120 4.29 3.27 16.82
CA ASP A 120 4.91 3.40 15.49
C ASP A 120 3.93 3.05 14.39
N LEU A 121 3.18 1.95 14.57
CA LEU A 121 2.14 1.53 13.63
C LEU A 121 1.05 2.59 13.49
N THR A 122 0.55 3.11 14.61
CA THR A 122 -0.46 4.14 14.63
C THR A 122 0.04 5.41 13.94
N MET A 123 1.28 5.80 14.20
CA MET A 123 1.90 6.95 13.55
C MET A 123 2.06 6.72 12.05
N LEU A 124 2.52 5.54 11.64
CA LEU A 124 2.75 5.22 10.24
C LEU A 124 1.44 5.21 9.42
N LEU A 125 0.39 4.60 9.96
CA LEU A 125 -0.86 4.40 9.22
C LEU A 125 -1.87 5.53 9.45
N TYR A 126 -1.96 6.09 10.63
CA TYR A 126 -3.07 6.95 11.04
C TYR A 126 -2.66 8.31 11.64
N ALA A 127 -1.37 8.68 11.60
CA ALA A 127 -0.91 9.95 12.16
C ALA A 127 -1.59 11.16 11.53
N PRO A 128 -1.68 12.28 12.27
CA PRO A 128 -2.14 13.56 11.73
C PRO A 128 -1.38 13.93 10.45
N GLY A 129 -2.10 14.36 9.44
CA GLY A 129 -1.54 14.69 8.12
C GLY A 129 -1.77 13.60 7.05
N HIS A 130 -2.12 12.38 7.42
CA HIS A 130 -2.55 11.37 6.47
C HIS A 130 -3.96 11.61 5.92
N SER A 131 -4.83 12.23 6.71
CA SER A 131 -6.18 12.61 6.31
C SER A 131 -6.62 13.89 7.00
N SER A 132 -7.39 14.71 6.28
CA SER A 132 -8.11 15.85 6.85
C SER A 132 -9.39 15.43 7.58
N THR A 133 -9.81 14.20 7.44
CA THR A 133 -11.00 13.65 8.06
C THR A 133 -10.61 12.92 9.32
N ALA A 134 -11.28 13.27 10.42
CA ALA A 134 -11.07 12.75 11.77
C ALA A 134 -10.45 11.34 11.83
N GLY A 135 -9.44 11.17 12.64
CA GLY A 135 -8.64 10.03 13.09
C GLY A 135 -8.94 8.56 12.69
N ASN A 136 -10.02 8.32 11.95
CA ASN A 136 -10.44 7.00 11.51
C ASN A 136 -9.82 6.59 10.17
N VAL A 137 -9.25 7.55 9.45
CA VAL A 137 -8.76 7.31 8.09
C VAL A 137 -7.30 7.69 7.97
N GLY A 138 -6.51 6.77 7.43
CA GLY A 138 -5.10 6.97 7.11
C GLY A 138 -4.79 6.76 5.64
N GLY A 139 -3.62 7.19 5.20
CA GLY A 139 -3.16 7.03 3.83
C GLY A 139 -3.72 8.05 2.84
N MET A 140 -3.99 7.64 1.62
CA MET A 140 -4.50 8.51 0.54
C MET A 140 -6.02 8.53 0.50
N MET A 141 -6.62 9.71 0.75
CA MET A 141 -8.06 9.90 0.83
C MET A 141 -8.66 10.87 -0.20
N SER A 142 -7.88 11.43 -1.11
CA SER A 142 -8.41 12.33 -2.13
C SER A 142 -8.83 11.60 -3.40
N GLY A 143 -9.95 11.99 -4.00
CA GLY A 143 -10.44 11.43 -5.26
C GLY A 143 -10.76 9.93 -5.17
N ILE A 144 -9.93 9.11 -5.78
CA ILE A 144 -10.03 7.63 -5.77
C ILE A 144 -10.01 7.07 -4.32
N GLY A 145 -9.55 7.87 -3.36
CA GLY A 145 -9.37 7.47 -1.97
C GLY A 145 -10.61 7.01 -1.21
N LEU A 146 -11.80 7.38 -1.64
CA LEU A 146 -13.05 6.98 -0.97
C LEU A 146 -13.64 5.66 -1.48
N MET A 147 -13.00 5.00 -2.46
CA MET A 147 -13.55 3.80 -3.10
C MET A 147 -13.88 2.70 -2.11
N LEU A 148 -12.96 2.36 -1.22
CA LEU A 148 -13.17 1.27 -0.26
C LEU A 148 -14.17 1.66 0.83
N ALA A 149 -14.07 2.86 1.39
CA ALA A 149 -15.06 3.35 2.36
C ALA A 149 -16.48 3.36 1.78
N ARG A 150 -16.63 3.75 0.52
CA ARG A 150 -17.91 3.71 -0.20
C ARG A 150 -18.42 2.27 -0.36
N SER A 151 -17.54 1.35 -0.73
CA SER A 151 -17.93 -0.07 -0.88
C SER A 151 -18.36 -0.69 0.45
N ILE A 152 -17.67 -0.36 1.54
CA ILE A 152 -18.03 -0.81 2.90
C ILE A 152 -19.37 -0.21 3.31
N ALA A 153 -19.55 1.12 3.18
CA ALA A 153 -20.80 1.79 3.52
C ALA A 153 -21.98 1.23 2.72
N THR A 154 -21.80 1.02 1.40
CA THR A 154 -22.84 0.41 0.55
C THR A 154 -23.15 -1.02 0.95
N ALA A 155 -22.16 -1.82 1.35
CA ALA A 155 -22.40 -3.19 1.80
C ALA A 155 -23.19 -3.25 3.12
N LEU A 156 -22.93 -2.31 4.04
CA LEU A 156 -23.59 -2.26 5.35
C LEU A 156 -24.94 -1.55 5.31
N ALA A 157 -25.12 -0.57 4.43
CA ALA A 157 -26.33 0.21 4.26
C ALA A 157 -26.62 0.47 2.78
N PRO A 158 -27.13 -0.52 2.04
CA PRO A 158 -27.25 -0.47 0.56
C PRO A 158 -28.14 0.67 0.03
N ASN A 159 -29.06 1.16 0.84
CA ASN A 159 -30.01 2.22 0.45
C ASN A 159 -29.62 3.61 0.97
N ASP A 160 -28.45 3.73 1.63
CA ASP A 160 -27.96 4.98 2.16
C ASP A 160 -26.99 5.63 1.15
N ASN A 161 -27.36 6.78 0.64
CA ASN A 161 -26.60 7.53 -0.38
C ASN A 161 -25.78 8.69 0.22
N ARG A 162 -25.71 8.79 1.54
CA ARG A 162 -24.87 9.80 2.21
C ARG A 162 -23.38 9.53 1.99
N GLU A 163 -22.55 10.47 2.41
CA GLU A 163 -21.09 10.30 2.35
C GLU A 163 -20.65 9.09 3.18
N PRO A 164 -19.73 8.28 2.69
CA PRO A 164 -19.33 7.02 3.35
C PRO A 164 -18.90 7.16 4.80
N ASN A 165 -18.18 8.22 5.14
CA ASN A 165 -17.74 8.50 6.50
C ASN A 165 -18.93 8.74 7.44
N VAL A 166 -19.95 9.46 7.01
CA VAL A 166 -21.17 9.71 7.79
C VAL A 166 -21.90 8.41 8.09
N VAL A 167 -22.04 7.56 7.07
CA VAL A 167 -22.68 6.25 7.20
C VAL A 167 -21.88 5.35 8.16
N LEU A 168 -20.57 5.30 7.99
CA LEU A 168 -19.70 4.47 8.83
C LEU A 168 -19.67 4.97 10.26
N ASP A 169 -19.63 6.29 10.52
CA ASP A 169 -19.69 6.86 11.85
C ASP A 169 -20.98 6.46 12.58
N GLU A 170 -22.10 6.53 11.91
CA GLU A 170 -23.39 6.15 12.48
C GLU A 170 -23.46 4.65 12.78
N LEU A 171 -23.13 3.79 11.80
CA LEU A 171 -23.24 2.34 11.94
C LEU A 171 -22.26 1.74 12.95
N THR A 172 -21.11 2.38 13.15
CA THR A 172 -20.06 1.86 14.03
C THR A 172 -19.90 2.66 15.31
N SER A 173 -20.72 3.69 15.53
CA SER A 173 -20.57 4.67 16.63
C SER A 173 -19.19 5.34 16.63
N GLY A 174 -18.70 5.68 15.44
CA GLY A 174 -17.39 6.29 15.23
C GLY A 174 -16.19 5.34 15.42
N LYS A 175 -16.46 4.06 15.69
CA LYS A 175 -15.41 3.05 15.92
C LYS A 175 -15.11 2.26 14.65
N TRP A 176 -14.44 2.90 13.73
CA TRP A 176 -13.92 2.28 12.51
C TRP A 176 -12.56 2.87 12.17
N ARG A 177 -11.74 2.11 11.50
CA ARG A 177 -10.47 2.58 10.94
C ARG A 177 -10.26 2.01 9.56
N LEU A 178 -9.76 2.84 8.69
CA LEU A 178 -9.42 2.52 7.31
C LEU A 178 -8.08 3.16 6.96
N PHE A 179 -7.08 2.35 6.73
CA PHE A 179 -5.87 2.78 6.03
C PHE A 179 -5.96 2.34 4.58
N GLN A 180 -5.57 3.20 3.67
CA GLN A 180 -5.44 2.80 2.27
C GLN A 180 -4.33 3.56 1.55
N LYS A 181 -3.65 2.85 0.68
CA LYS A 181 -2.68 3.40 -0.26
C LYS A 181 -3.10 3.03 -1.67
N ILE A 182 -3.27 4.05 -2.49
CA ILE A 182 -3.66 3.89 -3.89
C ILE A 182 -2.49 4.25 -4.77
N GLY A 183 -2.32 3.48 -5.85
CA GLY A 183 -1.51 3.80 -7.01
C GLY A 183 -2.38 3.75 -8.24
N ALA A 184 -2.21 4.69 -9.16
CA ALA A 184 -2.88 4.70 -10.44
C ALA A 184 -1.97 5.32 -11.49
N GLY A 185 -1.96 4.77 -12.68
CA GLY A 185 -1.16 5.29 -13.77
C GLY A 185 -1.17 4.40 -15.01
N PRO A 186 -0.74 4.94 -16.16
CA PRO A 186 -0.48 4.13 -17.33
C PRO A 186 0.80 3.30 -17.12
N SER A 187 0.78 2.05 -17.55
CA SER A 187 1.93 1.16 -17.58
C SER A 187 2.46 1.02 -19.00
N GLU A 188 3.58 1.64 -19.28
CA GLU A 188 4.24 1.53 -20.59
C GLU A 188 4.70 0.11 -20.88
N THR A 189 5.20 -0.58 -19.87
CA THR A 189 5.70 -1.96 -20.00
C THR A 189 4.60 -2.95 -20.37
N ARG A 190 3.40 -2.78 -19.79
CA ARG A 190 2.26 -3.68 -19.99
C ARG A 190 1.21 -3.14 -20.97
N GLN A 191 1.34 -1.90 -21.42
CA GLN A 191 0.36 -1.22 -22.29
C GLN A 191 -1.05 -1.22 -21.68
N GLN A 192 -1.13 -0.98 -20.38
CA GLN A 192 -2.36 -1.01 -19.57
C GLN A 192 -2.53 0.28 -18.80
N GLY A 193 -3.78 0.69 -18.59
CA GLY A 193 -4.14 1.62 -17.52
C GLY A 193 -4.39 0.81 -16.25
N GLU A 194 -3.72 1.18 -15.15
CA GLU A 194 -3.70 0.41 -13.91
C GLU A 194 -4.18 1.22 -12.72
N THR A 195 -4.83 0.53 -11.79
CA THR A 195 -5.14 1.06 -10.47
C THR A 195 -4.89 -0.05 -9.45
N VAL A 196 -4.17 0.28 -8.39
CA VAL A 196 -3.85 -0.64 -7.29
C VAL A 196 -4.31 -0.03 -5.97
N LEU A 197 -4.75 -0.87 -5.06
CA LEU A 197 -5.15 -0.52 -3.71
C LEU A 197 -4.53 -1.50 -2.72
N LEU A 198 -3.90 -0.97 -1.69
CA LEU A 198 -3.51 -1.68 -0.48
C LEU A 198 -4.26 -1.05 0.70
N ALA A 199 -4.93 -1.84 1.51
CA ALA A 199 -5.74 -1.34 2.61
C ALA A 199 -5.74 -2.25 3.84
N HIS A 200 -5.93 -1.62 5.00
CA HIS A 200 -6.29 -2.26 6.26
C HIS A 200 -7.61 -1.68 6.75
N VAL A 201 -8.52 -2.54 7.13
CA VAL A 201 -9.87 -2.20 7.60
C VAL A 201 -10.07 -2.80 8.98
N CYS A 202 -10.56 -2.00 9.93
CA CYS A 202 -10.95 -2.42 11.25
C CYS A 202 -12.34 -1.87 11.59
N LEU A 203 -13.30 -2.77 11.81
CA LEU A 203 -14.71 -2.48 12.10
C LEU A 203 -15.12 -3.25 13.37
N PRO A 204 -14.71 -2.80 14.56
CA PRO A 204 -14.86 -3.59 15.80
C PRO A 204 -16.31 -3.87 16.21
N ASN A 205 -17.24 -3.04 15.78
CA ASN A 205 -18.68 -3.15 16.15
C ASN A 205 -19.52 -3.79 15.04
N VAL A 206 -18.93 -4.22 13.94
CA VAL A 206 -19.65 -4.85 12.83
C VAL A 206 -19.58 -6.37 12.99
N GLN A 207 -20.72 -7.03 13.15
CA GLN A 207 -20.82 -8.50 13.18
C GLN A 207 -19.83 -9.19 14.14
N GLY A 208 -19.69 -8.66 15.35
CA GLY A 208 -18.77 -9.22 16.34
C GLY A 208 -17.30 -8.84 16.12
N GLY A 209 -17.04 -7.90 15.24
CA GLY A 209 -15.72 -7.41 14.89
C GLY A 209 -15.23 -7.95 13.56
N ARG A 210 -14.86 -7.04 12.67
CA ARG A 210 -14.23 -7.36 11.37
C ARG A 210 -12.92 -6.61 11.25
N GLU A 211 -11.87 -7.35 10.99
CA GLU A 211 -10.56 -6.79 10.67
C GLU A 211 -9.92 -7.60 9.55
N PHE A 212 -9.42 -6.91 8.53
CA PHE A 212 -8.78 -7.56 7.39
C PHE A 212 -7.85 -6.61 6.64
N THR A 213 -6.93 -7.18 5.91
CA THR A 213 -6.11 -6.49 4.92
C THR A 213 -6.53 -6.89 3.52
N LEU A 214 -6.34 -5.99 2.59
CA LEU A 214 -6.79 -6.14 1.21
C LEU A 214 -5.76 -5.55 0.27
N ALA A 215 -5.41 -6.27 -0.78
CA ALA A 215 -4.69 -5.73 -1.92
C ALA A 215 -5.41 -6.11 -3.21
N VAL A 216 -5.68 -5.12 -4.03
CA VAL A 216 -6.41 -5.29 -5.30
C VAL A 216 -5.69 -4.54 -6.41
N GLN A 217 -5.58 -5.18 -7.56
CA GLN A 217 -5.17 -4.55 -8.80
C GLN A 217 -6.27 -4.68 -9.84
N SER A 218 -6.50 -3.61 -10.56
CA SER A 218 -7.36 -3.59 -11.75
C SER A 218 -6.58 -3.00 -12.91
N GLU A 219 -6.69 -3.63 -14.05
CA GLU A 219 -6.02 -3.19 -15.27
C GLU A 219 -6.95 -3.30 -16.47
N VAL A 220 -6.78 -2.40 -17.43
CA VAL A 220 -7.49 -2.44 -18.70
C VAL A 220 -6.56 -2.04 -19.84
N PRO A 221 -6.78 -2.56 -21.06
CA PRO A 221 -5.97 -2.18 -22.22
C PRO A 221 -5.95 -0.68 -22.48
N GLY A 222 -4.76 -0.17 -22.78
CA GLY A 222 -4.49 1.23 -23.12
C GLY A 222 -3.53 1.90 -22.15
N ASN A 223 -2.54 2.59 -22.69
CA ASN A 223 -1.49 3.28 -21.96
C ASN A 223 -1.80 4.80 -21.90
N ASN A 224 -2.91 5.16 -21.25
CA ASN A 224 -3.35 6.55 -21.12
C ASN A 224 -4.32 6.76 -19.95
N ASP A 225 -4.58 7.99 -19.60
CA ASP A 225 -5.44 8.37 -18.47
C ASP A 225 -6.89 7.85 -18.60
N ALA A 226 -7.41 7.75 -19.82
CA ALA A 226 -8.74 7.19 -20.03
C ALA A 226 -8.80 5.69 -19.66
N ALA A 227 -7.75 4.95 -19.95
CA ALA A 227 -7.60 3.55 -19.50
C ALA A 227 -7.48 3.46 -17.99
N VAL A 228 -6.69 4.34 -17.36
CA VAL A 228 -6.60 4.42 -15.89
C VAL A 228 -7.97 4.68 -15.26
N GLY A 229 -8.75 5.61 -15.83
CA GLY A 229 -10.12 5.86 -15.38
C GLY A 229 -11.06 4.66 -15.52
N ARG A 230 -10.91 3.85 -16.57
CA ARG A 230 -11.67 2.60 -16.73
C ARG A 230 -11.23 1.54 -15.71
N ALA A 231 -9.93 1.42 -15.46
CA ALA A 231 -9.38 0.52 -14.43
C ALA A 231 -9.91 0.88 -13.03
N ALA A 232 -9.98 2.16 -12.70
CA ALA A 232 -10.55 2.64 -11.45
C ALA A 232 -12.04 2.27 -11.31
N LYS A 233 -12.82 2.40 -12.38
CA LYS A 233 -14.23 1.97 -12.37
C LYS A 233 -14.38 0.46 -12.19
N ALA A 234 -13.54 -0.34 -12.83
CA ALA A 234 -13.53 -1.79 -12.66
C ALA A 234 -13.15 -2.17 -11.23
N MET A 235 -12.16 -1.50 -10.64
CA MET A 235 -11.79 -1.69 -9.23
C MET A 235 -12.97 -1.38 -8.30
N GLN A 236 -13.68 -0.26 -8.49
CA GLN A 236 -14.85 0.07 -7.66
C GLN A 236 -15.92 -1.03 -7.72
N ALA A 237 -16.20 -1.59 -8.89
CA ALA A 237 -17.14 -2.69 -9.04
C ALA A 237 -16.69 -3.95 -8.29
N THR A 238 -15.40 -4.29 -8.40
CA THR A 238 -14.80 -5.42 -7.67
C THR A 238 -14.88 -5.21 -6.15
N LEU A 239 -14.53 -4.03 -5.67
CA LEU A 239 -14.62 -3.69 -4.24
C LEU A 239 -16.06 -3.78 -3.73
N ASN A 240 -17.03 -3.27 -4.47
CA ASN A 240 -18.44 -3.37 -4.09
C ASN A 240 -18.88 -4.84 -3.94
N ALA A 241 -18.54 -5.68 -4.91
CA ALA A 241 -18.87 -7.10 -4.86
C ALA A 241 -18.17 -7.83 -3.70
N SER A 242 -16.88 -7.54 -3.49
CA SER A 242 -16.09 -8.13 -2.42
C SER A 242 -16.59 -7.72 -1.03
N MET A 243 -16.90 -6.45 -0.81
CA MET A 243 -17.40 -5.97 0.47
C MET A 243 -18.81 -6.50 0.75
N ALA A 244 -19.67 -6.61 -0.27
CA ALA A 244 -20.97 -7.24 -0.13
C ALA A 244 -20.86 -8.70 0.34
N GLN A 245 -19.86 -9.46 -0.12
CA GLN A 245 -19.62 -10.83 0.34
C GLN A 245 -18.98 -10.89 1.73
N LEU A 246 -17.96 -10.09 1.98
CA LEU A 246 -17.21 -10.09 3.24
C LEU A 246 -18.03 -9.60 4.44
N LEU A 247 -19.00 -8.73 4.20
CA LEU A 247 -19.80 -8.06 5.22
C LEU A 247 -21.28 -8.49 5.20
N ALA A 248 -21.65 -9.55 4.46
CA ALA A 248 -23.02 -10.05 4.37
C ALA A 248 -23.42 -11.02 5.52
N HIS A 249 -22.46 -11.42 6.37
CA HIS A 249 -22.68 -12.46 7.39
C HIS A 249 -22.18 -12.06 8.76
#